data_561cbda8f8be1f8cf757630346b57d7d
#
_entry.id   561cbda8f8be1f8cf757630346b57d7d
#
_cell.length_a   1.000
_cell.length_b   1.000
_cell.length_c   1.000
_cell.angle_alpha   90.00
_cell.angle_beta   90.00
_cell.angle_gamma   90.00
#
_symmetry.space_group_name_H-M   'P 1'
#
loop_
_entity.id
_entity.type
_entity.pdbx_description
1 polymer ?
#
loop_
_entity_poly.entity_id
_entity_poly.type
_entity_poly.pdbx_seq_one_letter_code
_entity_poly.pdbx_strand_id
1 'polypeptide(L)'
;MRIFKIKAVPIVGWSSKDAFNMRPPPIAIFWLFIGLFLFGVGETMLIGAGIGVSPWTVLAQGVSVTTGMGIGAATFWVSVAILSLWIPLRQKPGIGTLSNVVIIAATIEFVLPFIPAPEGYVGQFALAVMGTLTVGIGSGIYLVANLGPGPRDGLMTGLQRCTGQPISWVRTFIELSAVICGWLLGGTVGVGTVVFAFGIGPAVSASLYLTARCSGHRLGSEAD
;
A
#
# COMPACT_ATOMS: atom_id res chain seq x y z
N MET A 1 16.72 -12.42 15.46
CA MET A 1 16.11 -11.62 14.38
C MET A 1 15.00 -12.42 13.67
N ARG A 2 13.85 -12.63 14.32
CA ARG A 2 12.70 -13.40 13.74
C ARG A 2 11.74 -12.54 12.88
N ILE A 3 11.86 -11.21 12.96
CA ILE A 3 10.95 -10.25 12.30
C ILE A 3 11.05 -10.33 10.76
N PHE A 4 12.21 -10.66 10.20
CA PHE A 4 12.43 -10.74 8.74
C PHE A 4 12.18 -12.14 8.13
N LYS A 5 11.65 -13.10 8.90
CA LYS A 5 11.42 -14.48 8.44
C LYS A 5 9.95 -14.77 8.06
N ILE A 6 9.08 -13.75 8.03
CA ILE A 6 7.69 -13.96 7.64
C ILE A 6 7.65 -14.18 6.12
N LYS A 7 7.41 -15.43 5.70
CA LYS A 7 7.32 -15.85 4.29
C LYS A 7 5.90 -15.72 3.71
N ALA A 8 4.88 -15.63 4.56
CA ALA A 8 3.48 -15.53 4.17
C ALA A 8 2.72 -14.61 5.13
N VAL A 9 1.62 -14.02 4.67
CA VAL A 9 0.73 -13.22 5.53
C VAL A 9 0.07 -14.14 6.55
N PRO A 10 0.18 -13.86 7.86
CA PRO A 10 -0.41 -14.70 8.89
C PRO A 10 -1.94 -14.62 8.85
N ILE A 11 -2.61 -15.77 8.93
CA ILE A 11 -4.06 -15.86 9.10
C ILE A 11 -4.32 -16.01 10.61
N VAL A 12 -4.97 -15.01 11.21
CA VAL A 12 -5.27 -14.96 12.64
C VAL A 12 -6.75 -15.23 12.90
N GLY A 13 -7.17 -15.37 14.15
CA GLY A 13 -8.55 -15.74 14.51
C GLY A 13 -9.64 -14.79 13.98
N TRP A 14 -9.33 -13.55 13.68
CA TRP A 14 -10.26 -12.58 13.10
C TRP A 14 -10.11 -12.39 11.58
N SER A 15 -9.12 -12.99 10.95
CA SER A 15 -8.93 -12.94 9.49
C SER A 15 -10.07 -13.68 8.77
N SER A 16 -10.37 -13.26 7.55
CA SER A 16 -11.20 -14.06 6.66
C SER A 16 -10.45 -15.35 6.26
N LYS A 17 -11.17 -16.48 6.26
CA LYS A 17 -10.61 -17.77 5.84
C LYS A 17 -10.31 -17.82 4.33
N ASP A 18 -11.03 -17.01 3.56
CA ASP A 18 -10.89 -16.91 2.11
C ASP A 18 -10.78 -15.44 1.70
N ALA A 19 -9.82 -15.13 0.83
CA ALA A 19 -9.59 -13.80 0.29
C ALA A 19 -10.75 -13.26 -0.56
N PHE A 20 -11.57 -14.14 -1.12
CA PHE A 20 -12.73 -13.82 -1.96
C PHE A 20 -14.07 -14.01 -1.24
N ASN A 21 -14.05 -14.12 0.08
CA ASN A 21 -15.25 -14.28 0.88
C ASN A 21 -16.16 -13.04 0.76
N MET A 22 -17.36 -13.24 0.19
CA MET A 22 -18.37 -12.18 0.03
C MET A 22 -19.16 -11.91 1.32
N ARG A 23 -18.98 -12.73 2.37
CA ARG A 23 -19.58 -12.55 3.69
C ARG A 23 -18.53 -12.70 4.79
N PRO A 24 -17.55 -11.79 4.82
CA PRO A 24 -16.46 -11.87 5.79
C PRO A 24 -16.96 -11.58 7.22
N PRO A 25 -16.21 -12.02 8.24
CA PRO A 25 -16.50 -11.64 9.61
C PRO A 25 -16.47 -10.11 9.78
N PRO A 26 -17.42 -9.51 10.52
CA PRO A 26 -17.44 -8.04 10.72
C PRO A 26 -16.13 -7.49 11.30
N ILE A 27 -15.47 -8.26 12.16
CA ILE A 27 -14.18 -7.90 12.72
C ILE A 27 -13.06 -7.80 11.66
N ALA A 28 -13.08 -8.66 10.64
CA ALA A 28 -12.12 -8.59 9.53
C ALA A 28 -12.36 -7.32 8.68
N ILE A 29 -13.64 -6.95 8.47
CA ILE A 29 -14.01 -5.71 7.79
C ILE A 29 -13.52 -4.51 8.60
N PHE A 30 -13.75 -4.49 9.91
CA PHE A 30 -13.29 -3.42 10.79
C PHE A 30 -11.78 -3.21 10.70
N TRP A 31 -10.98 -4.26 10.83
CA TRP A 31 -9.53 -4.16 10.72
C TRP A 31 -9.05 -3.82 9.30
N LEU A 32 -9.76 -4.29 8.27
CA LEU A 32 -9.50 -3.86 6.89
C LEU A 32 -9.61 -2.33 6.76
N PHE A 33 -10.72 -1.74 7.24
CA PHE A 33 -10.94 -0.29 7.16
C PHE A 33 -9.89 0.49 7.95
N ILE A 34 -9.58 0.09 9.17
CA ILE A 34 -8.53 0.71 9.99
C ILE A 34 -7.17 0.64 9.27
N GLY A 35 -6.80 -0.53 8.74
CA GLY A 35 -5.54 -0.69 8.03
C GLY A 35 -5.44 0.17 6.77
N LEU A 36 -6.50 0.23 5.96
CA LEU A 36 -6.54 1.05 4.75
C LEU A 36 -6.58 2.55 5.06
N PHE A 37 -7.27 2.96 6.10
CA PHE A 37 -7.26 4.35 6.58
C PHE A 37 -5.86 4.77 7.03
N LEU A 38 -5.19 3.97 7.87
CA LEU A 38 -3.81 4.23 8.28
C LEU A 38 -2.86 4.26 7.08
N PHE A 39 -3.05 3.38 6.11
CA PHE A 39 -2.28 3.41 4.87
C PHE A 39 -2.45 4.78 4.17
N GLY A 40 -3.69 5.22 3.99
CA GLY A 40 -3.99 6.51 3.37
C GLY A 40 -3.42 7.70 4.15
N VAL A 41 -3.50 7.69 5.48
CA VAL A 41 -2.88 8.71 6.35
C VAL A 41 -1.37 8.76 6.15
N GLY A 42 -0.71 7.60 6.12
CA GLY A 42 0.74 7.54 5.89
C GLY A 42 1.16 8.08 4.51
N GLU A 43 0.39 7.76 3.45
CA GLU A 43 0.62 8.36 2.12
C GLU A 43 0.40 9.88 2.15
N THR A 44 -0.60 10.36 2.89
CA THR A 44 -0.86 11.80 3.06
C THR A 44 0.30 12.50 3.77
N MET A 45 0.89 11.86 4.78
CA MET A 45 2.09 12.37 5.46
C MET A 45 3.29 12.46 4.52
N LEU A 46 3.50 11.46 3.65
CA LEU A 46 4.55 11.49 2.63
C LEU A 46 4.33 12.63 1.63
N ILE A 47 3.08 12.88 1.22
CA ILE A 47 2.73 14.00 0.35
C ILE A 47 3.03 15.33 1.06
N GLY A 48 2.59 15.50 2.31
CA GLY A 48 2.81 16.69 3.11
C GLY A 48 4.27 16.97 3.44
N ALA A 49 5.12 15.93 3.48
CA ALA A 49 6.56 16.07 3.67
C ALA A 49 7.26 16.81 2.51
N GLY A 50 6.73 16.71 1.29
CA GLY A 50 7.20 17.48 0.13
C GLY A 50 8.59 17.11 -0.41
N ILE A 51 9.24 16.05 0.10
CA ILE A 51 10.58 15.59 -0.29
C ILE A 51 10.61 14.28 -1.08
N GLY A 52 9.47 13.92 -1.67
CA GLY A 52 9.27 12.69 -2.42
C GLY A 52 8.30 11.73 -1.74
N VAL A 53 7.58 10.96 -2.54
CA VAL A 53 6.47 10.11 -2.13
C VAL A 53 6.65 8.67 -2.60
N SER A 54 5.72 7.76 -2.26
CA SER A 54 5.76 6.37 -2.72
C SER A 54 5.65 6.29 -4.26
N PRO A 55 6.19 5.25 -4.91
CA PRO A 55 6.20 5.10 -6.37
C PRO A 55 4.85 5.35 -7.04
N TRP A 56 3.78 4.82 -6.45
CA TRP A 56 2.44 4.96 -7.00
C TRP A 56 1.81 6.33 -6.74
N THR A 57 2.21 6.97 -5.65
CA THR A 57 1.81 8.33 -5.35
C THR A 57 2.57 9.33 -6.23
N VAL A 58 3.81 9.03 -6.65
CA VAL A 58 4.49 9.80 -7.71
C VAL A 58 3.64 9.80 -8.98
N LEU A 59 3.14 8.63 -9.40
CA LEU A 59 2.26 8.52 -10.57
C LEU A 59 0.95 9.29 -10.38
N ALA A 60 0.30 9.15 -9.22
CA ALA A 60 -0.94 9.86 -8.91
C ALA A 60 -0.73 11.38 -8.86
N GLN A 61 0.38 11.87 -8.30
CA GLN A 61 0.75 13.29 -8.33
C GLN A 61 0.96 13.78 -9.78
N GLY A 62 1.67 13.01 -10.61
CA GLY A 62 1.87 13.35 -12.01
C GLY A 62 0.54 13.48 -12.76
N VAL A 63 -0.40 12.56 -12.55
CA VAL A 63 -1.75 12.64 -13.09
C VAL A 63 -2.50 13.85 -12.53
N SER A 64 -2.39 14.12 -11.23
CA SER A 64 -2.99 15.30 -10.59
C SER A 64 -2.49 16.61 -11.23
N VAL A 65 -1.18 16.76 -11.41
CA VAL A 65 -0.56 17.95 -12.03
C VAL A 65 -1.04 18.15 -13.47
N THR A 66 -1.10 17.08 -14.26
CA THR A 66 -1.47 17.17 -15.68
C THR A 66 -2.95 17.39 -15.92
N THR A 67 -3.81 16.90 -15.01
CA THR A 67 -5.28 16.98 -15.17
C THR A 67 -5.93 18.07 -14.33
N GLY A 68 -5.23 18.60 -13.32
CA GLY A 68 -5.76 19.60 -12.38
C GLY A 68 -6.69 19.02 -11.31
N MET A 69 -6.88 17.69 -11.23
CA MET A 69 -7.71 17.07 -10.18
C MET A 69 -6.94 16.93 -8.86
N GLY A 70 -7.63 16.74 -7.73
CA GLY A 70 -7.02 16.43 -6.45
C GLY A 70 -6.19 15.15 -6.47
N ILE A 71 -5.16 15.05 -5.60
CA ILE A 71 -4.27 13.87 -5.57
C ILE A 71 -5.05 12.60 -5.17
N GLY A 72 -6.04 12.70 -4.29
CA GLY A 72 -6.90 11.60 -3.93
C GLY A 72 -7.73 11.10 -5.12
N ALA A 73 -8.35 12.02 -5.87
CA ALA A 73 -9.06 11.69 -7.09
C ALA A 73 -8.14 11.04 -8.14
N ALA A 74 -6.93 11.57 -8.34
CA ALA A 74 -5.92 10.97 -9.21
C ALA A 74 -5.53 9.55 -8.74
N THR A 75 -5.34 9.36 -7.43
CA THR A 75 -5.05 8.03 -6.84
C THR A 75 -6.18 7.03 -7.12
N PHE A 76 -7.44 7.47 -7.02
CA PHE A 76 -8.60 6.65 -7.37
C PHE A 76 -8.54 6.20 -8.84
N TRP A 77 -8.38 7.13 -9.77
CA TRP A 77 -8.37 6.81 -11.20
C TRP A 77 -7.17 5.97 -11.63
N VAL A 78 -5.99 6.23 -11.07
CA VAL A 78 -4.81 5.37 -11.27
C VAL A 78 -5.10 3.94 -10.79
N SER A 79 -5.73 3.79 -9.62
CA SER A 79 -6.10 2.47 -9.09
C SER A 79 -7.16 1.77 -9.96
N VAL A 80 -8.13 2.49 -10.50
CA VAL A 80 -9.12 1.97 -11.46
C VAL A 80 -8.45 1.53 -12.76
N ALA A 81 -7.50 2.32 -13.28
CA ALA A 81 -6.73 1.94 -14.45
C ALA A 81 -5.91 0.65 -14.21
N ILE A 82 -5.30 0.50 -13.02
CA ILE A 82 -4.61 -0.73 -12.64
C ILE A 82 -5.57 -1.91 -12.58
N LEU A 83 -6.76 -1.73 -11.98
CA LEU A 83 -7.76 -2.80 -11.92
C LEU A 83 -8.28 -3.20 -13.32
N SER A 84 -8.34 -2.28 -14.26
CA SER A 84 -8.70 -2.62 -15.65
C SER A 84 -7.69 -3.57 -16.30
N LEU A 85 -6.41 -3.47 -15.94
CA LEU A 85 -5.37 -4.41 -16.38
C LEU A 85 -5.52 -5.81 -15.77
N TRP A 86 -6.30 -5.97 -14.69
CA TRP A 86 -6.59 -7.29 -14.13
C TRP A 86 -7.49 -8.13 -15.04
N ILE A 87 -8.30 -7.48 -15.89
CA ILE A 87 -9.20 -8.18 -16.82
C ILE A 87 -8.41 -9.12 -17.75
N PRO A 88 -7.44 -8.65 -18.55
CA PRO A 88 -6.63 -9.52 -19.39
C PRO A 88 -5.74 -10.48 -18.57
N LEU A 89 -5.34 -10.08 -17.35
CA LEU A 89 -4.54 -10.93 -16.45
C LEU A 89 -5.39 -11.96 -15.68
N ARG A 90 -6.71 -11.97 -15.88
CA ARG A 90 -7.68 -12.89 -15.24
C ARG A 90 -7.55 -12.91 -13.70
N GLN A 91 -7.23 -11.76 -13.11
CA GLN A 91 -7.22 -11.60 -11.66
C GLN A 91 -8.63 -11.29 -11.16
N LYS A 92 -8.98 -11.77 -9.97
CA LYS A 92 -10.29 -11.50 -9.36
C LYS A 92 -10.12 -10.49 -8.22
N PRO A 93 -10.84 -9.36 -8.23
CA PRO A 93 -10.82 -8.42 -7.10
C PRO A 93 -11.64 -8.99 -5.92
N GLY A 94 -11.11 -8.84 -4.71
CA GLY A 94 -11.84 -9.10 -3.47
C GLY A 94 -12.47 -7.82 -2.91
N ILE A 95 -13.21 -7.95 -1.80
CA ILE A 95 -13.76 -6.78 -1.08
C ILE A 95 -12.63 -5.84 -0.64
N GLY A 96 -11.53 -6.38 -0.13
CA GLY A 96 -10.35 -5.61 0.26
C GLY A 96 -9.72 -4.85 -0.90
N THR A 97 -9.72 -5.43 -2.10
CA THR A 97 -9.22 -4.77 -3.32
C THR A 97 -10.04 -3.52 -3.67
N LEU A 98 -11.36 -3.64 -3.68
CA LEU A 98 -12.25 -2.52 -3.97
C LEU A 98 -12.23 -1.46 -2.86
N SER A 99 -12.22 -1.91 -1.59
CA SER A 99 -12.08 -1.00 -0.45
C SER A 99 -10.76 -0.24 -0.48
N ASN A 100 -9.66 -0.87 -0.91
CA ASN A 100 -8.34 -0.23 -1.03
C ASN A 100 -8.40 0.96 -1.99
N VAL A 101 -9.01 0.79 -3.18
CA VAL A 101 -9.16 1.87 -4.18
C VAL A 101 -9.89 3.07 -3.61
N VAL A 102 -11.00 2.82 -2.89
CA VAL A 102 -11.87 3.89 -2.39
C VAL A 102 -11.31 4.55 -1.14
N ILE A 103 -10.93 3.74 -0.13
CA ILE A 103 -10.57 4.27 1.19
C ILE A 103 -9.26 5.03 1.14
N ILE A 104 -8.23 4.51 0.47
CA ILE A 104 -6.94 5.21 0.38
C ILE A 104 -7.11 6.54 -0.37
N ALA A 105 -7.80 6.53 -1.50
CA ALA A 105 -8.07 7.72 -2.29
C ALA A 105 -8.86 8.78 -1.50
N ALA A 106 -9.95 8.36 -0.83
CA ALA A 106 -10.75 9.24 0.02
C ALA A 106 -9.92 9.78 1.20
N THR A 107 -9.13 8.93 1.85
CA THR A 107 -8.27 9.36 2.96
C THR A 107 -7.28 10.43 2.51
N ILE A 108 -6.61 10.24 1.35
CA ILE A 108 -5.69 11.25 0.80
C ILE A 108 -6.45 12.55 0.53
N GLU A 109 -7.61 12.50 -0.14
CA GLU A 109 -8.36 13.70 -0.51
C GLU A 109 -8.81 14.50 0.71
N PHE A 110 -9.34 13.81 1.74
CA PHE A 110 -9.91 14.49 2.89
C PHE A 110 -8.89 14.82 4.00
N VAL A 111 -7.79 14.06 4.14
CA VAL A 111 -6.83 14.26 5.22
C VAL A 111 -5.69 15.20 4.83
N LEU A 112 -5.33 15.25 3.53
CA LEU A 112 -4.21 16.07 3.05
C LEU A 112 -4.29 17.55 3.48
N PRO A 113 -5.46 18.22 3.45
CA PRO A 113 -5.54 19.63 3.90
C PRO A 113 -5.20 19.87 5.37
N PHE A 114 -5.24 18.83 6.20
CA PHE A 114 -4.96 18.91 7.64
C PHE A 114 -3.53 18.51 8.00
N ILE A 115 -2.74 17.98 7.06
CA ILE A 115 -1.34 17.64 7.31
C ILE A 115 -0.50 18.92 7.19
N PRO A 116 0.21 19.31 8.27
CA PRO A 116 1.08 20.47 8.19
C PRO A 116 2.25 20.20 7.24
N ALA A 117 2.58 21.19 6.40
CA ALA A 117 3.83 21.19 5.65
C ALA A 117 4.96 21.66 6.57
N PRO A 118 5.90 20.80 6.99
CA PRO A 118 6.95 21.20 7.93
C PRO A 118 7.90 22.23 7.29
N GLU A 119 8.22 23.26 8.05
CA GLU A 119 9.28 24.18 7.70
C GLU A 119 10.64 23.55 8.02
N GLY A 120 11.45 23.34 6.97
CA GLY A 120 12.80 22.81 7.12
C GLY A 120 12.93 21.29 6.95
N TYR A 121 14.11 20.91 6.45
CA TYR A 121 14.41 19.56 5.99
C TYR A 121 14.27 18.46 7.06
N VAL A 122 14.62 18.79 8.32
CA VAL A 122 14.52 17.82 9.43
C VAL A 122 13.06 17.42 9.70
N GLY A 123 12.16 18.41 9.71
CA GLY A 123 10.72 18.15 9.88
C GLY A 123 10.14 17.36 8.70
N GLN A 124 10.50 17.73 7.48
CA GLN A 124 10.10 17.02 6.25
C GLN A 124 10.57 15.56 6.27
N PHE A 125 11.84 15.32 6.63
CA PHE A 125 12.40 13.98 6.73
C PHE A 125 11.70 13.16 7.83
N ALA A 126 11.49 13.75 9.00
CA ALA A 126 10.77 13.10 10.10
C ALA A 126 9.34 12.71 9.68
N LEU A 127 8.62 13.61 9.00
CA LEU A 127 7.28 13.34 8.50
C LEU A 127 7.27 12.22 7.45
N ALA A 128 8.26 12.18 6.55
CA ALA A 128 8.40 11.12 5.55
C ALA A 128 8.67 9.76 6.19
N VAL A 129 9.52 9.69 7.22
CA VAL A 129 9.78 8.47 7.98
C VAL A 129 8.51 8.00 8.70
N MET A 130 7.83 8.91 9.41
CA MET A 130 6.56 8.60 10.10
C MET A 130 5.49 8.13 9.11
N GLY A 131 5.37 8.79 7.95
CA GLY A 131 4.46 8.37 6.87
C GLY A 131 4.77 6.95 6.40
N THR A 132 6.03 6.63 6.12
CA THR A 132 6.46 5.28 5.71
C THR A 132 6.11 4.23 6.77
N LEU A 133 6.36 4.51 8.03
CA LEU A 133 6.01 3.60 9.13
C LEU A 133 4.49 3.41 9.24
N THR A 134 3.72 4.49 9.11
CA THR A 134 2.25 4.45 9.17
C THR A 134 1.68 3.65 8.00
N VAL A 135 2.21 3.83 6.77
CA VAL A 135 1.86 2.96 5.61
C VAL A 135 2.17 1.51 5.92
N GLY A 136 3.34 1.22 6.52
CA GLY A 136 3.74 -0.13 6.89
C GLY A 136 2.80 -0.79 7.91
N ILE A 137 2.40 -0.03 8.94
CA ILE A 137 1.43 -0.48 9.96
C ILE A 137 0.08 -0.76 9.29
N GLY A 138 -0.44 0.18 8.53
CA GLY A 138 -1.70 0.04 7.81
C GLY A 138 -1.69 -1.17 6.87
N SER A 139 -0.59 -1.34 6.11
CA SER A 139 -0.39 -2.49 5.21
C SER A 139 -0.46 -3.83 5.94
N GLY A 140 0.25 -3.98 7.06
CA GLY A 140 0.23 -5.21 7.82
C GLY A 140 -1.17 -5.57 8.34
N ILE A 141 -1.90 -4.57 8.84
CA ILE A 141 -3.25 -4.78 9.37
C ILE A 141 -4.22 -5.20 8.25
N TYR A 142 -4.27 -4.45 7.12
CA TYR A 142 -5.23 -4.79 6.05
C TYR A 142 -4.91 -6.11 5.37
N LEU A 143 -3.63 -6.46 5.23
CA LEU A 143 -3.22 -7.75 4.64
C LEU A 143 -3.67 -8.93 5.50
N VAL A 144 -3.55 -8.82 6.83
CA VAL A 144 -4.00 -9.86 7.77
C VAL A 144 -5.51 -10.04 7.74
N ALA A 145 -6.30 -9.01 7.36
CA ALA A 145 -7.75 -9.18 7.17
C ALA A 145 -8.10 -10.22 6.09
N ASN A 146 -7.18 -10.49 5.14
CA ASN A 146 -7.29 -11.50 4.09
C ASN A 146 -8.59 -11.38 3.27
N LEU A 147 -8.86 -10.19 2.73
CA LEU A 147 -10.06 -9.87 1.93
C LEU A 147 -9.73 -9.49 0.48
N GLY A 148 -8.60 -9.91 -0.01
CA GLY A 148 -8.08 -9.66 -1.34
C GLY A 148 -6.85 -8.75 -1.35
N PRO A 149 -5.97 -8.93 -2.33
CA PRO A 149 -4.76 -8.13 -2.47
C PRO A 149 -5.10 -6.71 -2.92
N GLY A 150 -4.23 -5.75 -2.63
CA GLY A 150 -4.32 -4.41 -3.22
C GLY A 150 -4.20 -4.44 -4.74
N PRO A 151 -4.68 -3.38 -5.45
CA PRO A 151 -4.62 -3.32 -6.92
C PRO A 151 -3.21 -3.58 -7.49
N ARG A 152 -2.18 -3.04 -6.85
CA ARG A 152 -0.77 -3.18 -7.23
C ARG A 152 -0.27 -4.61 -7.07
N ASP A 153 -0.60 -5.25 -5.95
CA ASP A 153 -0.15 -6.61 -5.62
C ASP A 153 -0.75 -7.63 -6.59
N GLY A 154 -2.02 -7.46 -6.95
CA GLY A 154 -2.67 -8.30 -7.93
C GLY A 154 -2.14 -8.08 -9.36
N LEU A 155 -1.76 -6.85 -9.73
CA LEU A 155 -1.07 -6.58 -10.99
C LEU A 155 0.28 -7.32 -11.04
N MET A 156 1.07 -7.24 -9.95
CA MET A 156 2.37 -7.93 -9.85
C MET A 156 2.23 -9.44 -9.96
N THR A 157 1.29 -10.02 -9.22
CA THR A 157 1.04 -11.48 -9.27
C THR A 157 0.46 -11.94 -10.60
N GLY A 158 -0.39 -11.12 -11.22
CA GLY A 158 -0.93 -11.37 -12.56
C GLY A 158 0.16 -11.40 -13.62
N LEU A 159 1.01 -10.38 -13.65
CA LEU A 159 2.15 -10.32 -14.57
C LEU A 159 3.17 -11.43 -14.33
N GLN A 160 3.47 -11.76 -13.06
CA GLN A 160 4.32 -12.89 -12.72
C GLN A 160 3.80 -14.19 -13.35
N ARG A 161 2.50 -14.47 -13.23
CA ARG A 161 1.89 -15.68 -13.81
C ARG A 161 1.96 -15.70 -15.34
N CYS A 162 1.76 -14.54 -15.98
CA CYS A 162 1.78 -14.45 -17.45
C CYS A 162 3.19 -14.51 -18.03
N THR A 163 4.19 -13.94 -17.32
CA THR A 163 5.56 -13.83 -17.84
C THR A 163 6.49 -14.93 -17.35
N GLY A 164 6.13 -15.64 -16.28
CA GLY A 164 7.00 -16.62 -15.62
C GLY A 164 8.23 -16.01 -14.93
N GLN A 165 8.34 -14.68 -14.89
CA GLN A 165 9.49 -13.99 -14.30
C GLN A 165 9.41 -13.99 -12.76
N PRO A 166 10.55 -13.95 -12.05
CA PRO A 166 10.56 -13.80 -10.61
C PRO A 166 9.78 -12.55 -10.15
N ILE A 167 8.99 -12.68 -9.08
CA ILE A 167 8.15 -11.59 -8.55
C ILE A 167 8.95 -10.32 -8.23
N SER A 168 10.21 -10.46 -7.80
CA SER A 168 11.11 -9.34 -7.52
C SER A 168 11.39 -8.50 -8.76
N TRP A 169 11.64 -9.12 -9.91
CA TRP A 169 11.85 -8.42 -11.17
C TRP A 169 10.59 -7.72 -11.66
N VAL A 170 9.45 -8.42 -11.61
CA VAL A 170 8.15 -7.85 -11.98
C VAL A 170 7.83 -6.64 -11.11
N ARG A 171 8.02 -6.76 -9.79
CA ARG A 171 7.81 -5.66 -8.85
C ARG A 171 8.70 -4.47 -9.16
N THR A 172 10.01 -4.69 -9.27
CA THR A 172 10.96 -3.61 -9.56
C THR A 172 10.62 -2.91 -10.87
N PHE A 173 10.29 -3.66 -11.92
CA PHE A 173 9.91 -3.08 -13.21
C PHE A 173 8.66 -2.21 -13.11
N ILE A 174 7.60 -2.69 -12.45
CA ILE A 174 6.34 -1.96 -12.30
C ILE A 174 6.56 -0.70 -11.45
N GLU A 175 7.25 -0.81 -10.30
CA GLU A 175 7.52 0.32 -9.42
C GLU A 175 8.38 1.38 -10.11
N LEU A 176 9.41 0.97 -10.84
CA LEU A 176 10.25 1.89 -11.60
C LEU A 176 9.48 2.57 -12.73
N SER A 177 8.62 1.82 -13.44
CA SER A 177 7.75 2.39 -14.47
C SER A 177 6.79 3.43 -13.90
N ALA A 178 6.19 3.16 -12.74
CA ALA A 178 5.30 4.10 -12.05
C ALA A 178 6.04 5.38 -11.64
N VAL A 179 7.26 5.26 -11.09
CA VAL A 179 8.11 6.41 -10.73
C VAL A 179 8.48 7.23 -11.97
N ILE A 180 8.97 6.59 -13.03
CA ILE A 180 9.41 7.29 -14.25
C ILE A 180 8.21 7.99 -14.89
N CYS A 181 7.10 7.30 -15.12
CA CYS A 181 5.92 7.90 -15.71
C CYS A 181 5.37 9.05 -14.86
N GLY A 182 5.27 8.86 -13.54
CA GLY A 182 4.79 9.90 -12.66
C GLY A 182 5.71 11.11 -12.58
N TRP A 183 7.01 10.89 -12.56
CA TRP A 183 8.01 11.98 -12.58
C TRP A 183 7.95 12.79 -13.88
N LEU A 184 7.86 12.12 -15.02
CA LEU A 184 7.70 12.79 -16.32
C LEU A 184 6.41 13.63 -16.41
N LEU A 185 5.38 13.25 -15.67
CA LEU A 185 4.12 13.99 -15.55
C LEU A 185 4.14 15.08 -14.47
N GLY A 186 5.27 15.28 -13.75
CA GLY A 186 5.43 16.31 -12.72
C GLY A 186 5.26 15.81 -11.28
N GLY A 187 5.21 14.52 -11.05
CA GLY A 187 5.19 13.93 -9.70
C GLY A 187 6.54 14.11 -8.97
N THR A 188 6.50 14.18 -7.66
CA THR A 188 7.65 14.48 -6.81
C THR A 188 8.45 13.23 -6.45
N VAL A 189 9.67 13.13 -6.98
CA VAL A 189 10.66 12.11 -6.61
C VAL A 189 11.76 12.76 -5.78
N GLY A 190 12.17 12.13 -4.69
CA GLY A 190 13.22 12.67 -3.83
C GLY A 190 13.62 11.72 -2.70
N VAL A 191 14.20 12.29 -1.64
CA VAL A 191 14.69 11.51 -0.48
C VAL A 191 13.55 10.72 0.18
N GLY A 192 12.33 11.27 0.24
CA GLY A 192 11.15 10.57 0.76
C GLY A 192 10.83 9.30 -0.04
N THR A 193 11.02 9.32 -1.38
CA THR A 193 10.86 8.13 -2.23
C THR A 193 11.88 7.05 -1.88
N VAL A 194 13.12 7.44 -1.60
CA VAL A 194 14.18 6.52 -1.17
C VAL A 194 13.87 5.94 0.22
N VAL A 195 13.47 6.79 1.18
CA VAL A 195 13.05 6.37 2.52
C VAL A 195 11.91 5.37 2.44
N PHE A 196 10.91 5.64 1.60
CA PHE A 196 9.80 4.71 1.38
C PHE A 196 10.29 3.38 0.78
N ALA A 197 11.06 3.41 -0.30
CA ALA A 197 11.51 2.21 -1.00
C ALA A 197 12.27 1.24 -0.09
N PHE A 198 13.14 1.75 0.78
CA PHE A 198 13.89 0.91 1.73
C PHE A 198 13.17 0.65 3.05
N GLY A 199 12.31 1.58 3.49
CA GLY A 199 11.63 1.51 4.78
C GLY A 199 10.35 0.69 4.78
N ILE A 200 9.61 0.64 3.66
CA ILE A 200 8.29 0.00 3.62
C ILE A 200 8.36 -1.51 3.88
N GLY A 201 9.33 -2.20 3.32
CA GLY A 201 9.48 -3.65 3.52
C GLY A 201 9.66 -4.05 4.99
N PRO A 202 10.66 -3.49 5.70
CA PRO A 202 10.82 -3.68 7.14
C PRO A 202 9.59 -3.29 7.96
N ALA A 203 8.95 -2.14 7.63
CA ALA A 203 7.78 -1.65 8.35
C ALA A 203 6.58 -2.60 8.23
N VAL A 204 6.28 -3.10 7.03
CA VAL A 204 5.23 -4.11 6.80
C VAL A 204 5.55 -5.41 7.53
N SER A 205 6.79 -5.89 7.45
CA SER A 205 7.21 -7.13 8.13
C SER A 205 7.06 -7.02 9.65
N ALA A 206 7.43 -5.88 10.22
CA ALA A 206 7.26 -5.61 11.66
C ALA A 206 5.76 -5.56 12.03
N SER A 207 4.94 -4.90 11.22
CA SER A 207 3.49 -4.83 11.44
C SER A 207 2.83 -6.21 11.39
N LEU A 208 3.14 -7.03 10.38
CA LEU A 208 2.64 -8.40 10.28
C LEU A 208 3.02 -9.23 11.51
N TYR A 209 4.28 -9.11 11.96
CA TYR A 209 4.76 -9.81 13.16
C TYR A 209 3.99 -9.39 14.42
N LEU A 210 3.83 -8.09 14.63
CA LEU A 210 3.13 -7.54 15.80
C LEU A 210 1.65 -7.92 15.78
N THR A 211 0.98 -7.80 14.63
CA THR A 211 -0.43 -8.16 14.47
C THR A 211 -0.67 -9.65 14.76
N ALA A 212 0.19 -10.53 14.23
CA ALA A 212 0.10 -11.95 14.52
C ALA A 212 0.29 -12.26 16.01
N ARG A 213 1.29 -11.63 16.64
CA ARG A 213 1.60 -11.84 18.06
C ARG A 213 0.47 -11.33 18.98
N CYS A 214 -0.07 -10.14 18.71
CA CYS A 214 -1.18 -9.58 19.48
C CYS A 214 -2.47 -10.40 19.34
N SER A 215 -2.63 -11.10 18.20
CA SER A 215 -3.78 -11.97 17.95
C SER A 215 -3.60 -13.41 18.48
N GLY A 216 -2.57 -13.66 19.29
CA GLY A 216 -2.31 -14.99 19.90
C GLY A 216 -1.84 -16.07 18.92
N HIS A 217 -1.50 -15.70 17.68
CA HIS A 217 -1.02 -16.65 16.69
C HIS A 217 0.46 -16.98 16.93
N ARG A 218 0.75 -18.29 17.16
CA ARG A 218 2.14 -18.77 17.29
C ARG A 218 2.80 -18.82 15.90
N LEU A 219 3.66 -17.87 15.61
CA LEU A 219 4.50 -17.85 14.40
C LEU A 219 5.56 -18.96 14.51
N GLY A 220 5.20 -20.19 14.31
CA GLY A 220 6.16 -21.29 14.49
C GLY A 220 5.69 -22.71 14.26
N SER A 221 4.44 -22.95 13.86
CA SER A 221 3.94 -24.34 13.71
C SER A 221 3.79 -24.84 12.25
N GLU A 222 4.28 -24.11 11.26
CA GLU A 222 4.25 -24.53 9.84
C GLU A 222 5.65 -24.58 9.23
N ALA A 223 6.60 -25.17 9.93
CA ALA A 223 7.95 -25.43 9.40
C ALA A 223 8.45 -26.79 9.92
N ASP A 224 7.72 -27.87 9.62
CA ASP A 224 8.21 -29.23 9.54
C ASP A 224 7.67 -29.88 8.26
#